data_e29f3a00bb7523c3d838d110a6577172
#
_entry.id   e29f3a00bb7523c3d838d110a6577172
#
_cell.length_a   1.000
_cell.length_b   1.000
_cell.length_c   1.000
_cell.angle_alpha   90.00
_cell.angle_beta   90.00
_cell.angle_gamma   90.00
#
_symmetry.space_group_name_H-M   'P 1'
#
loop_
_entity.id
_entity.type
_entity.pdbx_description
1 polymer ?
#
loop_
_entity_poly.entity_id
_entity_poly.type
_entity_poly.pdbx_seq_one_letter_code
_entity_poly.pdbx_strand_id
1 'polypeptide(L)'
;MARKKALEGKTFGTLTVVGVSEVSRNGHYRYHVRCECGNEKTVLGTHLLSGKIVSCGCSKRQHRNWKGCGTVSSTYFSSVKRGAEGGKGRKEIPFEITIEDAARQLDEVQEGKCNLSGLSISVYDKTASLDRIDSSKGYVKENIQWLHKDINMMKRHYSEDYFKQLCTLVHHKTLKDPAP
;
A
#
# COMPACT_ATOMS: atom_id res chain seq x y z
N MET A 1 -20.72 14.44 26.13
CA MET A 1 -19.62 14.89 25.22
C MET A 1 -18.29 14.33 25.70
N ALA A 2 -17.52 13.69 24.83
CA ALA A 2 -16.19 13.17 25.21
C ALA A 2 -15.25 14.35 25.49
N ARG A 3 -14.60 14.34 26.65
CA ARG A 3 -13.68 15.42 27.07
C ARG A 3 -12.35 15.26 26.35
N LYS A 4 -11.83 16.36 25.76
CA LYS A 4 -10.47 16.37 25.19
C LYS A 4 -9.47 15.94 26.26
N LYS A 5 -8.69 14.89 26.01
CA LYS A 5 -7.60 14.47 26.89
C LYS A 5 -6.29 15.06 26.39
N ALA A 6 -5.47 15.58 27.30
CA ALA A 6 -4.12 16.07 26.97
C ALA A 6 -3.21 14.85 26.77
N LEU A 7 -3.08 14.41 25.50
CA LEU A 7 -2.24 13.27 25.13
C LEU A 7 -1.00 13.69 24.33
N GLU A 8 -0.87 14.96 23.98
CA GLU A 8 0.25 15.51 23.23
C GLU A 8 1.59 15.22 23.94
N GLY A 9 2.57 14.76 23.22
CA GLY A 9 3.89 14.34 23.72
C GLY A 9 3.90 12.97 24.42
N LYS A 10 2.76 12.35 24.69
CA LYS A 10 2.72 11.01 25.30
C LYS A 10 3.00 9.93 24.29
N THR A 11 3.70 8.88 24.75
CA THR A 11 4.03 7.71 23.94
C THR A 11 3.15 6.52 24.33
N PHE A 12 2.64 5.81 23.32
CA PHE A 12 1.83 4.60 23.44
C PHE A 12 2.45 3.49 22.58
N GLY A 13 3.20 2.59 23.19
CA GLY A 13 4.05 1.64 22.46
C GLY A 13 5.11 2.38 21.64
N THR A 14 5.10 2.24 20.34
CA THR A 14 6.01 2.94 19.41
C THR A 14 5.39 4.22 18.80
N LEU A 15 4.23 4.67 19.31
CA LEU A 15 3.53 5.85 18.80
C LEU A 15 3.65 7.03 19.75
N THR A 16 4.20 8.14 19.29
CA THR A 16 4.22 9.43 20.01
C THR A 16 3.11 10.32 19.47
N VAL A 17 2.30 10.89 20.35
CA VAL A 17 1.22 11.81 19.97
C VAL A 17 1.80 13.17 19.64
N VAL A 18 1.58 13.63 18.41
CA VAL A 18 2.03 14.92 17.89
C VAL A 18 1.02 16.03 18.23
N GLY A 19 -0.28 15.72 18.13
CA GLY A 19 -1.34 16.68 18.40
C GLY A 19 -2.73 16.13 18.14
N VAL A 20 -3.75 16.96 18.35
CA VAL A 20 -5.13 16.65 17.97
C VAL A 20 -5.31 16.88 16.47
N SER A 21 -5.85 15.89 15.77
CA SER A 21 -6.13 15.96 14.33
C SER A 21 -7.54 16.47 14.07
N GLU A 22 -8.54 15.78 14.61
CA GLU A 22 -9.96 16.07 14.35
C GLU A 22 -10.88 15.55 15.47
N VAL A 23 -12.11 16.02 15.46
CA VAL A 23 -13.19 15.46 16.28
C VAL A 23 -14.15 14.73 15.37
N SER A 24 -14.40 13.44 15.64
CA SER A 24 -15.36 12.66 14.85
C SER A 24 -16.82 13.16 15.08
N ARG A 25 -17.73 12.85 14.16
CA ARG A 25 -19.16 13.18 14.28
C ARG A 25 -19.79 12.74 15.60
N ASN A 26 -19.25 11.69 16.23
CA ASN A 26 -19.69 11.16 17.51
C ASN A 26 -18.96 11.78 18.72
N GLY A 27 -18.26 12.92 18.53
CA GLY A 27 -17.57 13.64 19.60
C GLY A 27 -16.28 12.98 20.11
N HIS A 28 -15.75 11.96 19.42
CA HIS A 28 -14.48 11.34 19.78
C HIS A 28 -13.31 12.07 19.16
N TYR A 29 -12.27 12.36 19.96
CA TYR A 29 -11.05 13.01 19.52
C TYR A 29 -10.12 12.02 18.81
N ARG A 30 -9.63 12.42 17.64
CA ARG A 30 -8.55 11.76 16.91
C ARG A 30 -7.26 12.53 17.09
N TYR A 31 -6.17 11.80 17.20
CA TYR A 31 -4.83 12.34 17.43
C TYR A 31 -3.93 11.95 16.27
N HIS A 32 -3.14 12.92 15.83
CA HIS A 32 -2.03 12.68 14.92
C HIS A 32 -0.88 12.08 15.73
N VAL A 33 -0.37 10.94 15.27
CA VAL A 33 0.69 10.20 15.96
C VAL A 33 1.81 9.87 14.99
N ARG A 34 3.04 9.95 15.49
CA ARG A 34 4.25 9.56 14.78
C ARG A 34 4.78 8.27 15.41
N CYS A 35 5.08 7.29 14.57
CA CYS A 35 5.72 6.04 15.00
C CYS A 35 7.25 6.18 14.99
N GLU A 36 7.94 5.43 15.86
CA GLU A 36 9.41 5.37 15.87
C GLU A 36 10.02 4.99 14.50
N CYS A 37 9.27 4.24 13.66
CA CYS A 37 9.69 3.92 12.30
C CYS A 37 9.52 5.08 11.28
N GLY A 38 9.12 6.28 11.74
CA GLY A 38 8.91 7.46 10.91
C GLY A 38 7.50 7.61 10.34
N ASN A 39 6.70 6.56 10.28
CA ASN A 39 5.34 6.63 9.73
C ASN A 39 4.40 7.43 10.64
N GLU A 40 3.55 8.23 10.04
CA GLU A 40 2.52 9.01 10.72
C GLU A 40 1.11 8.49 10.40
N LYS A 41 0.19 8.65 11.33
CA LYS A 41 -1.21 8.28 11.15
C LYS A 41 -2.13 8.99 12.14
N THR A 42 -3.42 8.98 11.86
CA THR A 42 -4.45 9.50 12.77
C THR A 42 -5.18 8.37 13.48
N VAL A 43 -5.26 8.42 14.81
CA VAL A 43 -5.79 7.36 15.68
C VAL A 43 -6.81 7.93 16.67
N LEU A 44 -7.85 7.17 16.97
CA LEU A 44 -8.79 7.53 18.06
C LEU A 44 -8.08 7.51 19.41
N GLY A 45 -8.25 8.54 20.21
CA GLY A 45 -7.66 8.64 21.55
C GLY A 45 -8.06 7.49 22.48
N THR A 46 -9.26 6.96 22.35
CA THR A 46 -9.71 5.78 23.09
C THR A 46 -8.89 4.53 22.77
N HIS A 47 -8.45 4.37 21.51
CA HIS A 47 -7.63 3.24 21.11
C HIS A 47 -6.20 3.34 21.61
N LEU A 48 -5.65 4.56 21.76
CA LEU A 48 -4.35 4.79 22.39
C LEU A 48 -4.40 4.43 23.87
N LEU A 49 -5.39 4.97 24.59
CA LEU A 49 -5.54 4.79 26.02
C LEU A 49 -5.85 3.34 26.43
N SER A 50 -6.57 2.61 25.60
CA SER A 50 -6.87 1.18 25.83
C SER A 50 -5.74 0.24 25.40
N GLY A 51 -4.65 0.76 24.82
CA GLY A 51 -3.58 -0.07 24.26
C GLY A 51 -3.98 -0.89 23.02
N LYS A 52 -5.16 -0.63 22.45
CA LYS A 52 -5.62 -1.34 21.23
C LYS A 52 -4.74 -1.05 20.01
N ILE A 53 -4.14 0.14 19.98
CA ILE A 53 -3.21 0.56 18.94
C ILE A 53 -1.95 1.07 19.64
N VAL A 54 -0.84 0.37 19.42
CA VAL A 54 0.48 0.64 20.02
C VAL A 54 1.58 0.88 18.99
N SER A 55 1.25 0.79 17.69
CA SER A 55 2.19 1.03 16.58
C SER A 55 1.44 1.49 15.32
N CYS A 56 2.17 1.97 14.31
CA CYS A 56 1.58 2.25 13.00
C CYS A 56 1.18 0.98 12.25
N GLY A 57 1.61 -0.16 12.71
CA GLY A 57 1.50 -1.48 12.09
C GLY A 57 2.85 -2.05 11.68
N CYS A 58 3.94 -1.27 11.77
CA CYS A 58 5.30 -1.73 11.47
C CYS A 58 5.72 -2.91 12.37
N SER A 59 5.33 -2.90 13.65
CA SER A 59 5.60 -4.00 14.59
C SER A 59 4.99 -5.34 14.19
N LYS A 60 3.94 -5.34 13.37
CA LYS A 60 3.41 -6.59 12.81
C LYS A 60 4.41 -7.30 11.89
N ARG A 61 5.33 -6.54 11.26
CA ARG A 61 6.40 -7.08 10.41
C ARG A 61 7.54 -7.70 11.22
N GLN A 62 7.73 -7.24 12.46
CA GLN A 62 8.74 -7.75 13.39
C GLN A 62 8.19 -8.82 14.35
N HIS A 63 6.88 -9.09 14.29
CA HIS A 63 6.23 -10.02 15.20
C HIS A 63 6.62 -11.47 14.87
N ARG A 64 6.85 -12.28 15.92
CA ARG A 64 7.17 -13.72 15.85
C ARG A 64 6.21 -14.53 14.96
N ASN A 65 5.00 -14.02 14.70
CA ASN A 65 3.96 -14.62 13.86
C ASN A 65 3.77 -13.91 12.50
N TRP A 66 4.71 -13.06 12.08
CA TRP A 66 4.66 -12.47 10.75
C TRP A 66 4.79 -13.58 9.69
N LYS A 67 3.74 -13.79 8.93
CA LYS A 67 3.71 -14.71 7.79
C LYS A 67 3.82 -13.88 6.51
N GLY A 68 5.03 -13.59 6.09
CA GLY A 68 5.33 -12.80 4.91
C GLY A 68 6.83 -12.73 4.69
N CYS A 69 7.23 -12.03 3.64
CA CYS A 69 8.63 -11.71 3.35
C CYS A 69 8.75 -10.20 3.15
N GLY A 70 9.74 -9.56 3.78
CA GLY A 70 9.91 -8.12 3.71
C GLY A 70 8.61 -7.37 4.02
N THR A 71 8.16 -6.51 3.12
CA THR A 71 6.90 -5.75 3.25
C THR A 71 5.69 -6.48 2.68
N VAL A 72 5.88 -7.64 2.02
CA VAL A 72 4.81 -8.41 1.38
C VAL A 72 4.21 -9.43 2.34
N SER A 73 2.91 -9.32 2.64
CA SER A 73 2.23 -10.29 3.49
C SER A 73 1.87 -11.57 2.73
N SER A 74 1.93 -12.74 3.41
CA SER A 74 1.51 -14.02 2.83
C SER A 74 0.03 -14.00 2.40
N THR A 75 -0.82 -13.27 3.11
CA THR A 75 -2.24 -13.12 2.77
C THR A 75 -2.42 -12.43 1.42
N TYR A 76 -1.68 -11.32 1.19
CA TYR A 76 -1.71 -10.62 -0.09
C TYR A 76 -1.18 -11.53 -1.20
N PHE A 77 0.01 -12.13 -1.01
CA PHE A 77 0.64 -12.99 -2.00
C PHE A 77 -0.24 -14.19 -2.37
N SER A 78 -0.82 -14.87 -1.38
CA SER A 78 -1.77 -15.97 -1.61
C SER A 78 -3.03 -15.52 -2.36
N SER A 79 -3.49 -14.29 -2.16
CA SER A 79 -4.62 -13.73 -2.89
C SER A 79 -4.29 -13.52 -4.37
N VAL A 80 -3.09 -13.02 -4.68
CA VAL A 80 -2.62 -12.86 -6.08
C VAL A 80 -2.48 -14.23 -6.74
N LYS A 81 -1.81 -15.19 -6.08
CA LYS A 81 -1.64 -16.55 -6.57
C LYS A 81 -2.98 -17.23 -6.90
N ARG A 82 -3.93 -17.19 -5.96
CA ARG A 82 -5.28 -17.72 -6.18
C ARG A 82 -6.01 -17.06 -7.34
N GLY A 83 -5.77 -15.76 -7.54
CA GLY A 83 -6.30 -15.03 -8.70
C GLY A 83 -5.72 -15.51 -10.02
N ALA A 84 -4.43 -15.87 -10.03
CA ALA A 84 -3.72 -16.42 -11.19
C ALA A 84 -4.14 -17.88 -11.49
N GLU A 85 -4.38 -18.68 -10.47
CA GLU A 85 -4.82 -20.09 -10.58
C GLU A 85 -6.27 -20.26 -11.09
N GLY A 86 -6.83 -19.25 -11.75
CA GLY A 86 -8.16 -19.36 -12.37
C GLY A 86 -9.33 -19.23 -11.38
N GLY A 87 -9.10 -18.73 -10.18
CA GLY A 87 -10.15 -18.52 -9.18
C GLY A 87 -11.33 -17.73 -9.71
N LYS A 88 -12.57 -18.19 -9.45
CA LYS A 88 -13.84 -17.59 -9.93
C LYS A 88 -14.04 -17.67 -11.44
N GLY A 89 -13.60 -18.77 -12.09
CA GLY A 89 -13.82 -19.00 -13.51
C GLY A 89 -12.98 -18.13 -14.46
N ARG A 90 -11.91 -17.54 -13.95
CA ARG A 90 -10.93 -16.83 -14.78
C ARG A 90 -9.99 -17.79 -15.46
N LYS A 91 -9.40 -17.38 -16.60
CA LYS A 91 -8.34 -18.14 -17.25
C LYS A 91 -7.15 -18.28 -16.30
N GLU A 92 -6.62 -19.47 -16.20
CA GLU A 92 -5.40 -19.76 -15.46
C GLU A 92 -4.20 -19.03 -16.07
N ILE A 93 -3.36 -18.48 -15.21
CA ILE A 93 -2.15 -17.73 -15.58
C ILE A 93 -0.99 -18.41 -14.87
N PRO A 94 0.11 -18.80 -15.57
CA PRO A 94 1.28 -19.35 -14.94
C PRO A 94 1.80 -18.50 -13.78
N PHE A 95 2.12 -19.14 -12.64
CA PHE A 95 2.56 -18.46 -11.42
C PHE A 95 3.78 -19.16 -10.85
N GLU A 96 4.98 -18.67 -11.22
CA GLU A 96 6.27 -19.30 -10.96
C GLU A 96 7.14 -18.50 -9.97
N ILE A 97 6.62 -17.40 -9.43
CA ILE A 97 7.34 -16.58 -8.45
C ILE A 97 7.08 -17.04 -7.02
N THR A 98 8.05 -16.76 -6.16
CA THR A 98 7.92 -16.91 -4.70
C THR A 98 7.56 -15.58 -4.03
N ILE A 99 7.21 -15.62 -2.75
CA ILE A 99 6.95 -14.40 -1.97
C ILE A 99 8.24 -13.58 -1.79
N GLU A 100 9.39 -14.26 -1.75
CA GLU A 100 10.71 -13.65 -1.67
C GLU A 100 11.03 -12.88 -2.95
N ASP A 101 10.71 -13.41 -4.13
CA ASP A 101 10.87 -12.72 -5.41
C ASP A 101 10.02 -11.45 -5.46
N ALA A 102 8.76 -11.54 -5.03
CA ALA A 102 7.85 -10.39 -4.97
C ALA A 102 8.32 -9.33 -3.95
N ALA A 103 8.80 -9.76 -2.78
CA ALA A 103 9.32 -8.86 -1.76
C ALA A 103 10.62 -8.17 -2.22
N ARG A 104 11.55 -8.92 -2.80
CA ARG A 104 12.79 -8.35 -3.35
C ARG A 104 12.50 -7.29 -4.41
N GLN A 105 11.54 -7.56 -5.30
CA GLN A 105 11.16 -6.60 -6.34
C GLN A 105 10.60 -5.30 -5.73
N LEU A 106 9.79 -5.37 -4.67
CA LEU A 106 9.22 -4.18 -4.02
C LEU A 106 10.24 -3.45 -3.16
N ASP A 107 10.94 -4.19 -2.29
CA ASP A 107 11.71 -3.60 -1.20
C ASP A 107 13.12 -3.19 -1.65
N GLU A 108 13.78 -3.99 -2.50
CA GLU A 108 15.17 -3.76 -2.91
C GLU A 108 15.28 -3.11 -4.29
N VAL A 109 14.51 -3.57 -5.29
CA VAL A 109 14.61 -3.07 -6.67
C VAL A 109 13.85 -1.77 -6.84
N GLN A 110 12.62 -1.69 -6.33
CA GLN A 110 11.74 -0.51 -6.49
C GLN A 110 11.72 0.41 -5.27
N GLU A 111 12.37 0.02 -4.15
CA GLU A 111 12.45 0.84 -2.92
C GLU A 111 11.08 1.33 -2.42
N GLY A 112 10.06 0.50 -2.53
CA GLY A 112 8.68 0.86 -2.15
C GLY A 112 8.03 1.89 -3.08
N LYS A 113 8.48 2.00 -4.33
CA LYS A 113 7.93 2.94 -5.31
C LYS A 113 7.22 2.23 -6.46
N CYS A 114 6.20 2.88 -6.99
CA CYS A 114 5.53 2.45 -8.21
C CYS A 114 6.47 2.57 -9.42
N ASN A 115 6.65 1.49 -10.16
CA ASN A 115 7.58 1.45 -11.29
C ASN A 115 7.24 2.45 -12.41
N LEU A 116 5.97 2.78 -12.60
CA LEU A 116 5.53 3.68 -13.68
C LEU A 116 5.42 5.16 -13.26
N SER A 117 5.17 5.45 -11.99
CA SER A 117 4.90 6.83 -11.55
C SER A 117 5.86 7.35 -10.48
N GLY A 118 6.68 6.49 -9.88
CA GLY A 118 7.53 6.86 -8.75
C GLY A 118 6.79 7.14 -7.44
N LEU A 119 5.47 7.06 -7.39
CA LEU A 119 4.69 7.23 -6.16
C LEU A 119 5.08 6.17 -5.13
N SER A 120 5.19 6.58 -3.87
CA SER A 120 5.37 5.64 -2.76
C SER A 120 4.18 4.71 -2.63
N ILE A 121 4.44 3.41 -2.53
CA ILE A 121 3.41 2.37 -2.45
C ILE A 121 3.70 1.41 -1.28
N SER A 122 2.64 0.83 -0.75
CA SER A 122 2.73 -0.08 0.38
C SER A 122 1.64 -1.16 0.30
N VAL A 123 2.03 -2.41 0.53
CA VAL A 123 1.06 -3.53 0.65
C VAL A 123 0.20 -3.35 1.90
N TYR A 124 0.78 -2.82 2.98
CA TYR A 124 0.07 -2.58 4.23
C TYR A 124 -1.04 -1.53 4.07
N ASP A 125 -0.73 -0.40 3.40
CA ASP A 125 -1.68 0.69 3.16
C ASP A 125 -2.60 0.41 1.97
N LYS A 126 -2.46 -0.77 1.35
CA LYS A 126 -3.26 -1.22 0.21
C LYS A 126 -3.14 -0.31 -1.02
N THR A 127 -2.00 0.33 -1.18
CA THR A 127 -1.68 1.16 -2.35
C THR A 127 -0.85 0.41 -3.38
N ALA A 128 -0.11 -0.64 -2.97
CA ALA A 128 0.69 -1.47 -3.86
C ALA A 128 -0.14 -2.57 -4.52
N SER A 129 0.14 -2.84 -5.79
CA SER A 129 -0.42 -3.92 -6.58
C SER A 129 0.67 -4.59 -7.41
N LEU A 130 0.79 -5.92 -7.28
CA LEU A 130 1.69 -6.71 -8.12
C LEU A 130 1.09 -6.82 -9.52
N ASP A 131 1.85 -6.41 -10.50
CA ASP A 131 1.46 -6.39 -11.91
C ASP A 131 2.39 -7.27 -12.76
N ARG A 132 1.91 -7.70 -13.91
CA ARG A 132 2.71 -8.31 -14.98
C ARG A 132 3.05 -7.23 -16.00
N ILE A 133 4.35 -7.08 -16.31
CA ILE A 133 4.84 -6.12 -17.31
C ILE A 133 4.16 -6.40 -18.64
N ASP A 134 4.22 -7.67 -19.06
CA ASP A 134 3.53 -8.22 -20.23
C ASP A 134 2.37 -9.11 -19.76
N SER A 135 1.15 -8.65 -19.99
CA SER A 135 -0.08 -9.35 -19.58
C SER A 135 -0.33 -10.68 -20.32
N SER A 136 0.38 -10.92 -21.43
CA SER A 136 0.28 -12.20 -22.18
C SER A 136 1.07 -13.32 -21.50
N LYS A 137 2.05 -12.97 -20.68
CA LYS A 137 2.91 -13.89 -19.93
C LYS A 137 2.39 -14.11 -18.51
N GLY A 138 2.95 -15.11 -17.82
CA GLY A 138 2.66 -15.40 -16.41
C GLY A 138 3.41 -14.49 -15.43
N TYR A 139 3.21 -14.79 -14.14
CA TYR A 139 4.02 -14.24 -13.07
C TYR A 139 5.35 -15.00 -13.01
N VAL A 140 6.34 -14.50 -13.73
CA VAL A 140 7.74 -14.96 -13.70
C VAL A 140 8.63 -13.80 -13.25
N LYS A 141 9.84 -14.08 -12.76
CA LYS A 141 10.71 -13.09 -12.11
C LYS A 141 10.97 -11.86 -12.96
N GLU A 142 11.16 -12.06 -14.27
CA GLU A 142 11.48 -11.00 -15.23
C GLU A 142 10.22 -10.25 -15.70
N ASN A 143 9.03 -10.72 -15.36
CA ASN A 143 7.75 -10.19 -15.82
C ASN A 143 6.89 -9.60 -14.69
N ILE A 144 7.45 -9.36 -13.52
CA ILE A 144 6.73 -8.75 -12.39
C ILE A 144 7.24 -7.35 -12.09
N GLN A 145 6.30 -6.52 -11.68
CA GLN A 145 6.57 -5.19 -11.16
C GLN A 145 5.51 -4.79 -10.13
N TRP A 146 5.81 -3.81 -9.31
CA TRP A 146 4.85 -3.23 -8.39
C TRP A 146 4.39 -1.87 -8.89
N LEU A 147 3.10 -1.69 -8.97
CA LEU A 147 2.46 -0.45 -9.36
C LEU A 147 1.58 0.10 -8.23
N HIS A 148 1.30 1.39 -8.28
CA HIS A 148 0.17 1.91 -7.52
C HIS A 148 -1.12 1.23 -8.00
N LYS A 149 -1.98 0.81 -7.10
CA LYS A 149 -3.20 0.03 -7.41
C LYS A 149 -4.07 0.68 -8.48
N ASP A 150 -4.21 2.02 -8.43
CA ASP A 150 -5.06 2.76 -9.37
C ASP A 150 -4.39 2.82 -10.75
N ILE A 151 -3.06 2.97 -10.81
CA ILE A 151 -2.30 2.91 -12.06
C ILE A 151 -2.40 1.52 -12.69
N ASN A 152 -2.28 0.46 -11.87
CA ASN A 152 -2.46 -0.91 -12.36
C ASN A 152 -3.88 -1.14 -12.90
N MET A 153 -4.88 -0.61 -12.20
CA MET A 153 -6.27 -0.67 -12.65
C MET A 153 -6.50 0.09 -13.96
N MET A 154 -5.86 1.24 -14.16
CA MET A 154 -5.92 2.02 -15.39
C MET A 154 -5.17 1.32 -16.54
N LYS A 155 -3.97 0.78 -16.28
CA LYS A 155 -3.16 0.03 -17.25
C LYS A 155 -3.87 -1.22 -17.75
N ARG A 156 -4.53 -1.98 -16.87
CA ARG A 156 -5.24 -3.23 -17.21
C ARG A 156 -4.32 -4.23 -17.94
N HIS A 157 -4.71 -4.58 -19.19
CA HIS A 157 -4.00 -5.53 -20.05
C HIS A 157 -3.18 -4.84 -21.16
N TYR A 158 -3.15 -3.51 -21.18
CA TYR A 158 -2.37 -2.77 -22.15
C TYR A 158 -0.87 -2.98 -21.95
N SER A 159 -0.11 -2.93 -23.07
CA SER A 159 1.35 -2.81 -22.99
C SER A 159 1.74 -1.49 -22.30
N GLU A 160 2.89 -1.47 -21.67
CA GLU A 160 3.36 -0.24 -20.99
C GLU A 160 3.53 0.92 -21.97
N ASP A 161 4.04 0.66 -23.16
CA ASP A 161 4.28 1.70 -24.16
C ASP A 161 2.97 2.34 -24.62
N TYR A 162 1.95 1.52 -24.88
CA TYR A 162 0.63 2.04 -25.24
C TYR A 162 -0.01 2.82 -24.08
N PHE A 163 0.08 2.30 -22.86
CA PHE A 163 -0.42 3.00 -21.69
C PHE A 163 0.28 4.35 -21.47
N LYS A 164 1.62 4.38 -21.59
CA LYS A 164 2.42 5.62 -21.49
C LYS A 164 2.05 6.63 -22.59
N GLN A 165 1.82 6.17 -23.82
CA GLN A 165 1.35 7.02 -24.91
C GLN A 165 -0.01 7.65 -24.59
N LEU A 166 -0.98 6.87 -24.10
CA LEU A 166 -2.29 7.40 -23.69
C LEU A 166 -2.16 8.44 -22.58
N CYS A 167 -1.34 8.16 -21.55
CA CYS A 167 -1.07 9.13 -20.48
C CYS A 167 -0.47 10.44 -21.00
N THR A 168 0.46 10.34 -21.96
CA THR A 168 1.08 11.51 -22.60
C THR A 168 0.05 12.33 -23.39
N LEU A 169 -0.83 11.69 -24.15
CA LEU A 169 -1.88 12.37 -24.91
C LEU A 169 -2.85 13.10 -23.97
N VAL A 170 -3.28 12.46 -22.87
CA VAL A 170 -4.14 13.08 -21.86
C VAL A 170 -3.44 14.29 -21.24
N HIS A 171 -2.17 14.14 -20.83
CA HIS A 171 -1.39 15.21 -20.25
C HIS A 171 -1.25 16.41 -21.19
N HIS A 172 -0.90 16.18 -22.45
CA HIS A 172 -0.76 17.25 -23.44
C HIS A 172 -2.09 17.98 -23.71
N LYS A 173 -3.21 17.27 -23.72
CA LYS A 173 -4.53 17.89 -23.88
C LYS A 173 -4.86 18.79 -22.69
N THR A 174 -4.63 18.28 -21.47
CA THR A 174 -4.88 19.07 -20.23
C THR A 174 -4.03 20.34 -20.16
N LEU A 175 -2.79 20.31 -20.68
CA LEU A 175 -1.93 21.49 -20.71
C LEU A 175 -2.40 22.55 -21.72
N LYS A 176 -3.04 22.12 -22.84
CA LYS A 176 -3.55 23.05 -23.87
C LYS A 176 -4.89 23.65 -23.49
N ASP A 177 -5.73 22.90 -22.81
CA ASP A 177 -7.05 23.30 -22.37
C ASP A 177 -7.14 23.10 -20.84
N PRO A 178 -6.53 23.95 -20.01
CA PRO A 178 -6.66 23.85 -18.57
C PRO A 178 -8.15 23.98 -18.19
N ALA A 179 -8.58 23.16 -17.24
CA ALA A 179 -9.95 23.22 -16.73
C ALA A 179 -10.28 24.64 -16.23
N PRO A 180 -11.52 25.12 -16.42
CA PRO A 180 -11.95 26.43 -15.98
C PRO A 180 -11.89 26.59 -14.46
#